data_2f112c9db1e75225c2dcbad6826e9617
#
_entry.id   2f112c9db1e75225c2dcbad6826e9617
#
_cell.length_a   1.000
_cell.length_b   1.000
_cell.length_c   1.000
_cell.angle_alpha   90.00
_cell.angle_beta   90.00
_cell.angle_gamma   90.00
#
_symmetry.space_group_name_H-M   'P 1'
#
loop_
_entity.id
_entity.type
_entity.pdbx_description
1 polymer ?
#
loop_
_entity_poly.entity_id
_entity_poly.type
_entity_poly.pdbx_seq_one_letter_code
_entity_poly.pdbx_strand_id
1 'polypeptide(L)'
;VLGKGGGALRVMLPFFRLGLGARIGGGRQWMPWIHAEDLASLLLFAVENLDVRGALNATAPWPVRNSEFTAALARIVRRPAFLAVPAFVLRPVLREFSRELLGSKRVLPAVATAHGFGFRFPELASALADIVA
;
A
#
# COMPACT_ATOMS: atom_id res chain seq x y z
N VAL A 1 3.58 -0.10 -4.16
CA VAL A 1 4.72 -0.79 -3.52
C VAL A 1 5.15 -0.01 -2.30
N LEU A 2 5.32 -0.72 -1.19
CA LEU A 2 5.82 -0.19 0.08
C LEU A 2 7.25 -0.70 0.32
N GLY A 3 8.20 0.21 0.56
CA GLY A 3 9.59 -0.17 0.79
C GLY A 3 10.39 0.89 1.54
N LYS A 4 11.53 0.50 2.09
CA LYS A 4 12.44 1.39 2.83
C LYS A 4 13.01 2.46 1.88
N GLY A 5 12.85 3.72 2.25
CA GLY A 5 13.45 4.84 1.51
C GLY A 5 12.88 5.15 0.14
N GLY A 6 11.75 4.52 -0.26
CA GLY A 6 11.15 4.70 -1.58
C GLY A 6 9.63 4.77 -1.57
N GLY A 7 9.08 5.02 -2.76
CA GLY A 7 7.65 5.02 -3.02
C GLY A 7 6.85 6.06 -2.24
N ALA A 8 5.56 5.82 -2.12
CA ALA A 8 4.63 6.72 -1.44
C ALA A 8 5.00 6.96 0.04
N LEU A 9 5.56 5.96 0.73
CA LEU A 9 5.94 6.09 2.14
C LEU A 9 7.03 7.13 2.36
N ARG A 10 7.98 7.26 1.44
CA ARG A 10 9.04 8.29 1.56
C ARG A 10 8.46 9.70 1.65
N VAL A 11 7.39 9.95 0.91
CA VAL A 11 6.71 11.25 0.90
C VAL A 11 5.81 11.43 2.10
N MET A 12 5.08 10.37 2.49
CA MET A 12 4.09 10.43 3.57
C MET A 12 4.69 10.41 4.97
N LEU A 13 5.74 9.63 5.18
CA LEU A 13 6.29 9.34 6.49
C LEU A 13 6.73 10.59 7.28
N PRO A 14 7.36 11.61 6.69
CA PRO A 14 7.69 12.84 7.40
C PRO A 14 6.47 13.54 8.00
N PHE A 15 5.37 13.62 7.25
CA PHE A 15 4.11 14.22 7.73
C PHE A 15 3.52 13.43 8.90
N PHE A 16 3.50 12.11 8.79
CA PHE A 16 3.03 11.25 9.88
C PHE A 16 3.89 11.40 11.14
N ARG A 17 5.21 11.47 11.00
CA ARG A 17 6.13 11.67 12.13
C ARG A 17 5.93 13.02 12.83
N LEU A 18 5.48 14.03 12.11
CA LEU A 18 5.12 15.34 12.64
C LEU A 18 3.71 15.40 13.24
N GLY A 19 2.94 14.30 13.19
CA GLY A 19 1.55 14.28 13.64
C GLY A 19 0.56 14.91 12.65
N LEU A 20 1.01 15.17 11.42
CA LEU A 20 0.21 15.73 10.32
C LEU A 20 -0.31 14.66 9.36
N GLY A 21 -0.27 13.39 9.75
CA GLY A 21 -0.82 12.30 8.97
C GLY A 21 -2.33 12.49 8.77
N ALA A 22 -2.79 12.25 7.56
CA ALA A 22 -4.18 12.45 7.19
C ALA A 22 -4.70 11.34 6.27
N ARG A 23 -5.97 10.98 6.44
CA ARG A 23 -6.69 10.16 5.46
C ARG A 23 -7.07 11.02 4.25
N ILE A 24 -7.24 10.39 3.11
CA ILE A 24 -7.62 11.04 1.86
C ILE A 24 -9.14 10.99 1.71
N GLY A 25 -9.79 12.13 1.71
CA GLY A 25 -11.24 12.24 1.64
C GLY A 25 -11.93 11.47 2.76
N GLY A 26 -12.92 10.65 2.43
CA GLY A 26 -13.63 9.78 3.39
C GLY A 26 -12.82 8.57 3.86
N GLY A 27 -11.68 8.27 3.24
CA GLY A 27 -10.83 7.14 3.58
C GLY A 27 -11.43 5.76 3.27
N ARG A 28 -12.52 5.70 2.51
CA ARG A 28 -13.24 4.46 2.17
C ARG A 28 -12.68 3.72 0.98
N GLN A 29 -11.86 4.39 0.15
CA GLN A 29 -11.26 3.79 -1.03
C GLN A 29 -10.33 2.66 -0.67
N TRP A 30 -10.37 1.58 -1.46
CA TRP A 30 -9.45 0.47 -1.36
C TRP A 30 -8.08 0.87 -1.88
N MET A 31 -7.04 0.50 -1.15
CA MET A 31 -5.65 0.73 -1.51
C MET A 31 -4.95 -0.62 -1.70
N PRO A 32 -4.69 -1.04 -2.94
CA PRO A 32 -3.82 -2.18 -3.17
C PRO A 32 -2.39 -1.83 -2.79
N TRP A 33 -1.74 -2.73 -2.09
CA TRP A 33 -0.36 -2.55 -1.63
C TRP A 33 0.41 -3.86 -1.70
N ILE A 34 1.73 -3.78 -1.73
CA ILE A 34 2.63 -4.93 -1.59
C ILE A 34 3.95 -4.44 -1.00
N HIS A 35 4.56 -5.26 -0.15
CA HIS A 35 5.92 -5.01 0.34
C HIS A 35 6.93 -5.20 -0.79
N ALA A 36 8.00 -4.39 -0.82
CA ALA A 36 9.01 -4.45 -1.88
C ALA A 36 9.69 -5.81 -2.00
N GLU A 37 9.97 -6.47 -0.86
CA GLU A 37 10.56 -7.82 -0.86
C GLU A 37 9.59 -8.86 -1.42
N ASP A 38 8.30 -8.77 -1.08
CA ASP A 38 7.29 -9.67 -1.65
C ASP A 38 7.12 -9.46 -3.15
N LEU A 39 7.19 -8.21 -3.61
CA LEU A 39 7.16 -7.92 -5.03
C LEU A 39 8.34 -8.57 -5.76
N ALA A 40 9.56 -8.40 -5.23
CA ALA A 40 10.76 -9.00 -5.82
C ALA A 40 10.66 -10.54 -5.84
N SER A 41 10.21 -11.13 -4.74
CA SER A 41 10.01 -12.58 -4.63
C SER A 41 8.91 -13.08 -5.57
N LEU A 42 7.84 -12.33 -5.75
CA LEU A 42 6.75 -12.67 -6.66
C LEU A 42 7.20 -12.63 -8.13
N LEU A 43 8.01 -11.64 -8.50
CA LEU A 43 8.58 -11.57 -9.85
C LEU A 43 9.51 -12.76 -10.12
N LEU A 44 10.36 -13.12 -9.17
CA LEU A 44 11.21 -14.30 -9.28
C LEU A 44 10.38 -15.58 -9.39
N PHE A 45 9.37 -15.73 -8.53
CA PHE A 45 8.43 -16.85 -8.58
C PHE A 45 7.76 -16.99 -9.94
N ALA A 46 7.31 -15.89 -10.54
CA ALA A 46 6.68 -15.89 -11.86
C ALA A 46 7.65 -16.31 -12.99
N VAL A 47 8.92 -15.93 -12.88
CA VAL A 47 9.97 -16.32 -13.85
C VAL A 47 10.32 -17.81 -13.73
N GLU A 48 10.38 -18.33 -12.52
CA GLU A 48 10.75 -19.73 -12.25
C GLU A 48 9.60 -20.72 -12.50
N ASN A 49 8.36 -20.26 -12.50
CA ASN A 49 7.18 -21.11 -12.68
C ASN A 49 6.52 -20.89 -14.05
N LEU A 50 6.81 -21.77 -14.99
CA LEU A 50 6.31 -21.71 -16.36
C LEU A 50 4.77 -21.80 -16.48
N ASP A 51 4.11 -22.31 -15.45
CA ASP A 51 2.64 -22.42 -15.39
C ASP A 51 1.96 -21.08 -15.04
N VAL A 52 2.70 -20.13 -14.49
CA VAL A 52 2.21 -18.77 -14.22
C VAL A 52 2.17 -18.00 -15.53
N ARG A 53 0.97 -17.84 -16.07
CA ARG A 53 0.74 -17.20 -17.37
C ARG A 53 -0.32 -16.11 -17.26
N GLY A 54 -0.27 -15.17 -18.20
CA GLY A 54 -1.23 -14.06 -18.29
C GLY A 54 -0.95 -12.95 -17.25
N ALA A 55 -2.00 -12.19 -16.93
CA ALA A 55 -1.91 -11.08 -16.01
C ALA A 55 -1.72 -11.55 -14.55
N LEU A 56 -0.72 -11.01 -13.89
CA LEU A 56 -0.41 -11.27 -12.49
C LEU A 56 -0.58 -9.99 -11.67
N ASN A 57 -1.54 -9.99 -10.76
CA ASN A 57 -1.72 -8.89 -9.83
C ASN A 57 -0.67 -8.97 -8.72
N ALA A 58 0.29 -8.04 -8.74
CA ALA A 58 1.32 -7.92 -7.72
C ALA A 58 0.83 -7.09 -6.55
N THR A 59 0.04 -7.69 -5.69
CA THR A 59 -0.56 -7.07 -4.50
C THR A 59 -0.54 -8.04 -3.32
N ALA A 60 -0.53 -7.50 -2.10
CA ALA A 60 -0.67 -8.31 -0.90
C ALA A 60 -2.07 -8.94 -0.80
N PRO A 61 -2.19 -10.08 -0.08
CA PRO A 61 -3.44 -10.85 -0.06
C PRO A 61 -4.59 -10.15 0.69
N TRP A 62 -4.25 -9.23 1.61
CA TRP A 62 -5.24 -8.53 2.43
C TRP A 62 -5.31 -7.06 2.01
N PRO A 63 -6.23 -6.69 1.10
CA PRO A 63 -6.45 -5.30 0.73
C PRO A 63 -6.96 -4.50 1.93
N VAL A 64 -6.57 -3.23 2.00
CA VAL A 64 -6.98 -2.31 3.05
C VAL A 64 -7.63 -1.06 2.47
N ARG A 65 -8.40 -0.35 3.28
CA ARG A 65 -8.91 0.97 2.93
C ARG A 65 -7.91 2.06 3.32
N ASN A 66 -8.01 3.23 2.71
CA ASN A 66 -7.14 4.36 3.04
C ASN A 66 -7.20 4.72 4.54
N SER A 67 -8.37 4.69 5.16
CA SER A 67 -8.52 4.92 6.60
C SER A 67 -7.77 3.91 7.45
N GLU A 68 -7.78 2.64 7.07
CA GLU A 68 -7.05 1.56 7.76
C GLU A 68 -5.54 1.72 7.59
N PHE A 69 -5.09 2.07 6.37
CA PHE A 69 -3.70 2.37 6.09
C PHE A 69 -3.20 3.55 6.94
N THR A 70 -3.98 4.63 6.98
CA THR A 70 -3.67 5.83 7.77
C THR A 70 -3.57 5.50 9.26
N ALA A 71 -4.52 4.74 9.79
CA ALA A 71 -4.51 4.33 11.20
C ALA A 71 -3.33 3.40 11.53
N ALA A 72 -3.00 2.46 10.65
CA ALA A 72 -1.87 1.56 10.84
C ALA A 72 -0.53 2.32 10.85
N LEU A 73 -0.33 3.22 9.89
CA LEU A 73 0.89 4.03 9.82
C LEU A 73 1.03 4.97 11.04
N ALA A 74 -0.06 5.63 11.44
CA ALA A 74 -0.09 6.47 12.63
C ALA A 74 0.31 5.70 13.90
N ARG A 75 -0.21 4.48 14.04
CA ARG A 75 0.12 3.60 15.19
C ARG A 75 1.60 3.24 15.19
N ILE A 76 2.18 2.89 14.05
CA ILE A 76 3.60 2.52 13.93
C ILE A 76 4.50 3.70 14.29
N VAL A 77 4.20 4.90 13.81
CA VAL A 77 4.99 6.11 14.13
C VAL A 77 4.66 6.70 15.50
N ARG A 78 3.66 6.17 16.20
CA ARG A 78 3.17 6.63 17.50
C ARG A 78 2.78 8.11 17.49
N ARG A 79 2.09 8.53 16.45
CA ARG A 79 1.57 9.89 16.27
C ARG A 79 0.10 9.86 15.86
N PRO A 80 -0.71 10.82 16.28
CA PRO A 80 -2.10 10.88 15.88
C PRO A 80 -2.24 11.16 14.37
N ALA A 81 -3.29 10.66 13.76
CA ALA A 81 -3.64 10.93 12.36
C ALA A 81 -5.16 11.03 12.22
N PHE A 82 -5.73 12.07 12.84
CA PHE A 82 -7.17 12.34 12.80
C PHE A 82 -7.57 13.33 11.70
N LEU A 83 -6.60 13.90 10.99
CA LEU A 83 -6.85 14.84 9.91
C LEU A 83 -7.44 14.13 8.69
N ALA A 84 -8.17 14.87 7.90
CA ALA A 84 -8.67 14.44 6.59
C ALA A 84 -8.31 15.50 5.55
N VAL A 85 -7.67 15.09 4.45
CA VAL A 85 -7.41 15.97 3.31
C VAL A 85 -8.55 15.81 2.32
N PRO A 86 -9.34 16.87 2.04
CA PRO A 86 -10.41 16.79 1.05
C PRO A 86 -9.87 16.44 -0.34
N ALA A 87 -10.62 15.63 -1.08
CA ALA A 87 -10.24 15.19 -2.43
C ALA A 87 -9.94 16.36 -3.39
N PHE A 88 -10.69 17.47 -3.27
CA PHE A 88 -10.50 18.63 -4.14
C PHE A 88 -9.16 19.35 -3.93
N VAL A 89 -8.57 19.23 -2.73
CA VAL A 89 -7.25 19.81 -2.42
C VAL A 89 -6.13 19.03 -3.12
N LEU A 90 -6.29 17.73 -3.28
CA LEU A 90 -5.28 16.87 -3.89
C LEU A 90 -5.27 16.95 -5.41
N ARG A 91 -6.42 17.22 -6.03
CA ARG A 91 -6.55 17.29 -7.49
C ARG A 91 -5.56 18.24 -8.17
N PRO A 92 -5.43 19.52 -7.76
CA PRO A 92 -4.52 20.45 -8.40
C PRO A 92 -3.05 20.14 -8.08
N VAL A 93 -2.75 19.57 -6.91
CA VAL A 93 -1.38 19.28 -6.46
C VAL A 93 -0.82 18.03 -7.13
N LEU A 94 -1.62 16.98 -7.23
CA LEU A 94 -1.18 15.67 -7.69
C LEU A 94 -1.62 15.34 -9.12
N ARG A 95 -2.40 16.21 -9.77
CA ARG A 95 -2.87 16.05 -11.17
C ARG A 95 -3.35 14.61 -11.46
N GLU A 96 -2.69 13.93 -12.40
CA GLU A 96 -3.05 12.56 -12.79
C GLU A 96 -2.88 11.55 -11.66
N PHE A 97 -1.90 11.74 -10.79
CA PHE A 97 -1.67 10.87 -9.63
C PHE A 97 -2.82 10.93 -8.61
N SER A 98 -3.59 12.03 -8.60
CA SER A 98 -4.78 12.12 -7.75
C SER A 98 -5.84 11.07 -8.10
N ARG A 99 -5.95 10.69 -9.37
CA ARG A 99 -6.89 9.65 -9.81
C ARG A 99 -6.54 8.28 -9.23
N GLU A 100 -5.26 7.96 -9.14
CA GLU A 100 -4.81 6.71 -8.52
C GLU A 100 -5.06 6.69 -7.01
N LEU A 101 -4.82 7.81 -6.32
CA LEU A 101 -5.03 7.92 -4.87
C LEU A 101 -6.50 7.96 -4.47
N LEU A 102 -7.35 8.58 -5.30
CA LEU A 102 -8.80 8.69 -5.07
C LEU A 102 -9.57 7.50 -5.66
N GLY A 103 -8.97 6.78 -6.60
CA GLY A 103 -9.51 5.57 -7.19
C GLY A 103 -9.64 4.46 -6.14
N SER A 104 -10.74 3.73 -6.17
CA SER A 104 -10.97 2.59 -5.29
C SER A 104 -10.82 1.31 -6.08
N LYS A 105 -9.74 0.55 -5.83
CA LYS A 105 -9.48 -0.73 -6.50
C LYS A 105 -9.19 -1.79 -5.44
N ARG A 106 -10.16 -2.68 -5.23
CA ARG A 106 -9.95 -3.87 -4.41
C ARG A 106 -9.31 -4.95 -5.28
N VAL A 107 -7.99 -5.06 -5.20
CA VAL A 107 -7.21 -6.01 -6.01
C VAL A 107 -6.75 -7.17 -5.13
N LEU A 108 -6.89 -8.39 -5.64
CA LEU A 108 -6.47 -9.62 -4.98
C LEU A 108 -5.40 -10.33 -5.83
N PRO A 109 -4.40 -10.99 -5.19
CA PRO A 109 -3.36 -11.74 -5.89
C PRO A 109 -3.82 -13.15 -6.24
N ALA A 110 -4.94 -13.28 -6.95
CA ALA A 110 -5.61 -14.57 -7.19
C ALA A 110 -4.69 -15.59 -7.88
N VAL A 111 -3.95 -15.17 -8.91
CA VAL A 111 -3.04 -16.06 -9.65
C VAL A 111 -1.87 -16.48 -8.77
N ALA A 112 -1.24 -15.58 -8.04
CA ALA A 112 -0.14 -15.89 -7.13
C ALA A 112 -0.57 -16.88 -6.04
N THR A 113 -1.72 -16.63 -5.42
CA THR A 113 -2.28 -17.49 -4.38
C THR A 113 -2.65 -18.88 -4.94
N ALA A 114 -3.27 -18.96 -6.12
CA ALA A 114 -3.63 -20.22 -6.76
C ALA A 114 -2.40 -21.10 -7.08
N HIS A 115 -1.24 -20.50 -7.35
CA HIS A 115 0.02 -21.20 -7.61
C HIS A 115 0.87 -21.42 -6.34
N GLY A 116 0.34 -21.11 -5.16
CA GLY A 116 1.01 -21.40 -3.89
C GLY A 116 2.11 -20.41 -3.49
N PHE A 117 2.11 -19.19 -4.05
CA PHE A 117 3.08 -18.16 -3.61
C PHE A 117 2.87 -17.81 -2.14
N GLY A 118 3.95 -17.83 -1.35
CA GLY A 118 3.97 -17.45 0.06
C GLY A 118 4.44 -16.02 0.26
N PHE A 119 3.56 -15.13 0.75
CA PHE A 119 3.92 -13.77 1.12
C PHE A 119 4.66 -13.75 2.46
N ARG A 120 5.76 -13.01 2.53
CA ARG A 120 6.49 -12.76 3.78
C ARG A 120 5.79 -11.72 4.65
N PHE A 121 5.20 -10.72 4.01
CA PHE A 121 4.45 -9.64 4.65
C PHE A 121 3.00 -9.60 4.16
N PRO A 122 2.17 -10.59 4.54
CA PRO A 122 0.78 -10.64 4.09
C PRO A 122 -0.09 -9.54 4.71
N GLU A 123 0.28 -9.07 5.90
CA GLU A 123 -0.47 -8.07 6.66
C GLU A 123 0.22 -6.71 6.65
N LEU A 124 -0.57 -5.64 6.52
CA LEU A 124 -0.08 -4.27 6.46
C LEU A 124 0.73 -3.88 7.69
N ALA A 125 0.30 -4.31 8.88
CA ALA A 125 0.98 -3.95 10.12
C ALA A 125 2.41 -4.47 10.17
N SER A 126 2.64 -5.72 9.78
CA SER A 126 3.98 -6.33 9.73
C SER A 126 4.85 -5.68 8.66
N ALA A 127 4.29 -5.39 7.49
CA ALA A 127 4.98 -4.69 6.41
C ALA A 127 5.45 -3.29 6.83
N LEU A 128 4.55 -2.51 7.42
CA LEU A 128 4.90 -1.17 7.90
C LEU A 128 5.90 -1.19 9.05
N ALA A 129 5.80 -2.15 9.97
CA ALA A 129 6.75 -2.30 11.06
C ALA A 129 8.18 -2.56 10.55
N ASP A 130 8.34 -3.41 9.54
CA ASP A 130 9.63 -3.66 8.91
C ASP A 130 10.20 -2.42 8.22
N ILE A 131 9.37 -1.70 7.48
CA ILE A 131 9.80 -0.55 6.66
C ILE A 131 10.17 0.66 7.52
N VAL A 132 9.42 0.91 8.60
CA VAL A 132 9.58 2.09 9.46
C VAL A 132 10.64 1.87 10.55
N ALA A 133 10.96 0.64 10.82
CA ALA A 133 11.97 0.27 11.82
C ALA A 133 13.36 0.86 11.55
#